data_4fb4433a5fe437e972588565ca893a07
#
_entry.id   4fb4433a5fe437e972588565ca893a07
#
_cell.length_a   1.000
_cell.length_b   1.000
_cell.length_c   1.000
_cell.angle_alpha   90.00
_cell.angle_beta   90.00
_cell.angle_gamma   90.00
#
_symmetry.space_group_name_H-M   'P 1'
#
loop_
_entity.id
_entity.type
_entity.pdbx_description
1 polymer ?
#
loop_
_entity_poly.entity_id
_entity_poly.type
_entity_poly.pdbx_seq_one_letter_code
_entity_poly.pdbx_strand_id
1 'polypeptide(L)'
;HPAGGDANVEHLLAALDYAVTLDQVEARIAPDQALFFINLTADEARKIAELTDDSAKNDFRRSVSCVGSTICQIGMQDSNGLLKDIFAHLEEKGIDTRKLPRLHISGCPHSCGTHQIGEIGFHGAVKLVDKKPMVAFILVDGGSEHMGSENFGKMAGNIVATKIPEFLES
;
A
#
# COMPACT_ATOMS: atom_id res chain seq x y z
N HIS A 1 7.99 7.03 2.86
CA HIS A 1 7.06 6.14 2.16
C HIS A 1 5.77 6.89 1.85
N PRO A 2 5.36 7.04 0.59
CA PRO A 2 4.07 7.61 0.25
C PRO A 2 2.93 6.78 0.85
N ALA A 3 1.90 7.44 1.39
CA ALA A 3 0.76 6.71 1.93
C ALA A 3 0.05 5.93 0.80
N GLY A 4 -0.06 4.61 0.94
CA GLY A 4 -0.62 3.74 -0.09
C GLY A 4 0.17 3.68 -1.41
N GLY A 5 1.45 4.09 -1.40
CA GLY A 5 2.30 4.11 -2.59
C GLY A 5 2.02 5.26 -3.57
N ASP A 6 1.10 6.16 -3.24
CA ASP A 6 0.69 7.30 -4.09
C ASP A 6 1.40 8.57 -3.62
N ALA A 7 2.46 8.96 -4.34
CA ALA A 7 3.27 10.11 -3.97
C ALA A 7 2.64 11.44 -4.41
N ASN A 8 2.61 12.43 -3.51
CA ASN A 8 2.37 13.81 -3.91
C ASN A 8 3.58 14.32 -4.72
N VAL A 9 3.36 14.65 -5.98
CA VAL A 9 4.41 15.02 -6.92
C VAL A 9 5.13 16.31 -6.49
N GLU A 10 4.40 17.29 -5.97
CA GLU A 10 4.98 18.57 -5.52
C GLU A 10 5.92 18.37 -4.32
N HIS A 11 5.50 17.59 -3.32
CA HIS A 11 6.33 17.25 -2.16
C HIS A 11 7.54 16.41 -2.55
N LEU A 12 7.35 15.44 -3.45
CA LEU A 12 8.44 14.62 -3.95
C LEU A 12 9.48 15.46 -4.69
N LEU A 13 9.05 16.36 -5.58
CA LEU A 13 9.95 17.25 -6.30
C LEU A 13 10.68 18.19 -5.35
N ALA A 14 10.00 18.80 -4.38
CA ALA A 14 10.64 19.64 -3.39
C ALA A 14 11.72 18.92 -2.58
N ALA A 15 11.47 17.66 -2.20
CA ALA A 15 12.45 16.82 -1.51
C ALA A 15 13.65 16.46 -2.40
N LEU A 16 13.41 16.15 -3.69
CA LEU A 16 14.47 15.86 -4.65
C LEU A 16 15.29 17.12 -4.99
N ASP A 17 14.65 18.26 -5.20
CA ASP A 17 15.32 19.54 -5.46
C ASP A 17 16.22 19.94 -4.28
N TYR A 18 15.77 19.70 -3.06
CA TYR A 18 16.63 19.90 -1.88
C TYR A 18 17.77 18.86 -1.86
N ALA A 19 17.48 17.59 -2.09
CA ALA A 19 18.48 16.52 -2.04
C ALA A 19 19.63 16.72 -3.04
N VAL A 20 19.37 17.25 -4.25
CA VAL A 20 20.43 17.51 -5.24
C VAL A 20 21.37 18.65 -4.86
N THR A 21 21.02 19.46 -3.86
CA THR A 21 21.90 20.52 -3.30
C THR A 21 22.87 19.98 -2.26
N LEU A 22 22.71 18.72 -1.81
CA LEU A 22 23.48 18.11 -0.74
C LEU A 22 24.61 17.25 -1.28
N ASP A 23 25.74 17.26 -0.57
CA ASP A 23 26.89 16.43 -0.90
C ASP A 23 26.62 14.96 -0.51
N GLN A 24 26.95 14.03 -1.43
CA GLN A 24 26.92 12.57 -1.19
C GLN A 24 25.56 11.95 -0.90
N VAL A 25 24.45 12.68 -1.01
CA VAL A 25 23.11 12.14 -0.85
C VAL A 25 22.75 11.25 -2.02
N GLU A 26 22.17 10.09 -1.73
CA GLU A 26 21.63 9.19 -2.74
C GLU A 26 20.12 8.96 -2.48
N ALA A 27 19.32 8.98 -3.56
CA ALA A 27 17.92 8.55 -3.53
C ALA A 27 17.83 7.11 -4.05
N ARG A 28 17.22 6.21 -3.28
CA ARG A 28 17.07 4.79 -3.63
C ARG A 28 15.60 4.38 -3.60
N ILE A 29 15.11 3.80 -4.69
CA ILE A 29 13.77 3.23 -4.79
C ILE A 29 13.80 1.82 -4.18
N ALA A 30 12.76 1.48 -3.41
CA ALA A 30 12.59 0.17 -2.81
C ALA A 30 11.38 -0.58 -3.40
N PRO A 31 11.36 -1.92 -3.36
CA PRO A 31 10.27 -2.73 -3.91
C PRO A 31 8.91 -2.48 -3.25
N ASP A 32 8.91 -1.99 -2.02
CA ASP A 32 7.72 -1.67 -1.23
C ASP A 32 7.12 -0.29 -1.53
N GLN A 33 7.43 0.29 -2.69
CA GLN A 33 6.98 1.62 -3.12
C GLN A 33 7.53 2.76 -2.22
N ALA A 34 8.64 2.52 -1.51
CA ALA A 34 9.33 3.52 -0.73
C ALA A 34 10.46 4.19 -1.53
N LEU A 35 10.79 5.42 -1.13
CA LEU A 35 11.97 6.13 -1.55
C LEU A 35 12.83 6.41 -0.32
N PHE A 36 14.09 5.99 -0.34
CA PHE A 36 15.05 6.24 0.70
C PHE A 36 16.04 7.32 0.27
N PHE A 37 16.26 8.29 1.14
CA PHE A 37 17.39 9.22 1.04
C PHE A 37 18.44 8.77 2.05
N ILE A 38 19.65 8.48 1.59
CA ILE A 38 20.76 7.99 2.43
C ILE A 38 21.93 8.97 2.42
N ASN A 39 22.85 8.80 3.36
CA ASN A 39 24.01 9.67 3.58
C ASN A 39 23.62 11.10 4.01
N LEU A 40 22.52 11.23 4.76
CA LEU A 40 22.03 12.48 5.31
C LEU A 40 22.59 12.73 6.71
N THR A 41 22.88 13.98 7.02
CA THR A 41 23.00 14.46 8.40
C THR A 41 21.62 14.50 9.07
N ALA A 42 21.58 14.63 10.40
CA ALA A 42 20.32 14.69 11.13
C ALA A 42 19.47 15.92 10.76
N ASP A 43 20.09 17.05 10.43
CA ASP A 43 19.39 18.27 10.02
C ASP A 43 18.79 18.14 8.62
N GLU A 44 19.55 17.59 7.69
CA GLU A 44 19.10 17.30 6.32
C GLU A 44 17.96 16.28 6.30
N ALA A 45 18.05 15.23 7.14
CA ALA A 45 16.98 14.25 7.27
C ALA A 45 15.67 14.87 7.81
N ARG A 46 15.79 15.79 8.80
CA ARG A 46 14.62 16.53 9.29
C ARG A 46 14.00 17.40 8.21
N LYS A 47 14.84 18.08 7.41
CA LYS A 47 14.35 18.92 6.31
C LYS A 47 13.63 18.10 5.23
N ILE A 48 14.16 16.95 4.84
CA ILE A 48 13.47 16.03 3.90
C ILE A 48 12.15 15.52 4.49
N ALA A 49 12.12 15.18 5.78
CA ALA A 49 10.90 14.73 6.45
C ALA A 49 9.81 15.83 6.51
N GLU A 50 10.19 17.10 6.68
CA GLU A 50 9.27 18.24 6.58
C GLU A 50 8.71 18.42 5.18
N LEU A 51 9.55 18.29 4.15
CA LEU A 51 9.13 18.39 2.75
C LEU A 51 8.23 17.23 2.28
N THR A 52 8.26 16.11 2.99
CA THR A 52 7.45 14.91 2.74
C THR A 52 6.49 14.62 3.90
N ASP A 53 5.89 15.66 4.47
CA ASP A 53 5.00 15.55 5.65
C ASP A 53 3.72 14.71 5.39
N ASP A 54 3.31 14.58 4.14
CA ASP A 54 2.23 13.71 3.67
C ASP A 54 2.58 12.22 3.64
N SER A 55 3.82 11.86 4.01
CA SER A 55 4.25 10.46 4.06
C SER A 55 3.50 9.64 5.12
N ALA A 56 3.51 8.32 4.93
CA ALA A 56 2.84 7.38 5.83
C ALA A 56 3.33 7.49 7.28
N LYS A 57 2.43 7.75 8.20
CA LYS A 57 2.75 7.98 9.63
C LYS A 57 2.79 6.69 10.47
N ASN A 58 2.30 5.57 9.95
CA ASN A 58 2.34 4.26 10.61
C ASN A 58 2.44 3.14 9.58
N ASP A 59 2.59 1.91 10.05
CA ASP A 59 2.79 0.74 9.20
C ASP A 59 1.60 0.45 8.29
N PHE A 60 0.38 0.58 8.80
CA PHE A 60 -0.83 0.42 8.00
C PHE A 60 -0.89 1.41 6.83
N ARG A 61 -0.50 2.67 7.06
CA ARG A 61 -0.45 3.69 5.99
C ARG A 61 0.66 3.44 4.97
N ARG A 62 1.62 2.56 5.26
CA ARG A 62 2.62 2.05 4.33
C ARG A 62 2.14 0.88 3.48
N SER A 63 0.84 0.57 3.53
CA SER A 63 0.22 -0.47 2.69
C SER A 63 0.57 -0.28 1.22
N VAL A 64 0.77 -1.39 0.54
CA VAL A 64 1.19 -1.46 -0.87
C VAL A 64 0.00 -1.80 -1.75
N SER A 65 -0.19 -1.05 -2.83
CA SER A 65 -1.13 -1.43 -3.88
C SER A 65 -0.49 -1.29 -5.26
N CYS A 66 -0.84 -2.15 -6.19
CA CYS A 66 -0.46 -1.92 -7.58
C CYS A 66 -1.38 -0.87 -8.22
N VAL A 67 -1.02 -0.38 -9.41
CA VAL A 67 -1.82 0.64 -10.13
C VAL A 67 -3.24 0.19 -10.50
N GLY A 68 -3.52 -1.11 -10.48
CA GLY A 68 -4.86 -1.65 -10.75
C GLY A 68 -5.38 -1.42 -12.17
N SER A 69 -6.66 -1.71 -12.36
CA SER A 69 -7.34 -1.66 -13.68
C SER A 69 -7.50 -0.24 -14.24
N THR A 70 -7.25 0.79 -13.46
CA THR A 70 -7.31 2.19 -13.94
C THR A 70 -6.20 2.52 -14.95
N ILE A 71 -5.06 1.84 -14.85
CA ILE A 71 -3.89 2.06 -15.71
C ILE A 71 -3.44 0.74 -16.36
N CYS A 72 -3.46 -0.37 -15.63
CA CYS A 72 -2.96 -1.65 -16.08
C CYS A 72 -3.94 -2.33 -17.06
N GLN A 73 -3.52 -2.60 -18.29
CA GLN A 73 -4.35 -3.23 -19.33
C GLN A 73 -4.81 -4.65 -18.98
N ILE A 74 -4.07 -5.36 -18.12
CA ILE A 74 -4.41 -6.71 -17.66
C ILE A 74 -4.94 -6.74 -16.23
N GLY A 75 -5.08 -5.56 -15.60
CA GLY A 75 -5.65 -5.42 -14.27
C GLY A 75 -7.13 -5.79 -14.25
N MET A 76 -7.54 -6.69 -13.35
CA MET A 76 -8.95 -7.10 -13.21
C MET A 76 -9.74 -6.09 -12.38
N GLN A 77 -9.14 -5.55 -11.32
CA GLN A 77 -9.78 -4.67 -10.36
C GLN A 77 -8.91 -3.45 -10.03
N ASP A 78 -9.55 -2.39 -9.54
CA ASP A 78 -8.89 -1.18 -9.06
C ASP A 78 -8.36 -1.38 -7.63
N SER A 79 -7.11 -1.80 -7.51
CA SER A 79 -6.45 -2.02 -6.23
C SER A 79 -6.09 -0.72 -5.50
N ASN A 80 -5.74 0.32 -6.24
CA ASN A 80 -5.41 1.61 -5.64
C ASN A 80 -6.67 2.31 -5.11
N GLY A 81 -7.77 2.27 -5.87
CA GLY A 81 -9.08 2.73 -5.41
C GLY A 81 -9.55 2.01 -4.16
N LEU A 82 -9.44 0.67 -4.12
CA LEU A 82 -9.79 -0.09 -2.91
C LEU A 82 -8.99 0.37 -1.69
N LEU A 83 -7.67 0.58 -1.82
CA LEU A 83 -6.85 1.03 -0.70
C LEU A 83 -7.25 2.43 -0.21
N LYS A 84 -7.59 3.35 -1.13
CA LYS A 84 -8.09 4.68 -0.79
C LYS A 84 -9.43 4.60 -0.05
N ASP A 85 -10.35 3.75 -0.51
CA ASP A 85 -11.64 3.52 0.14
C ASP A 85 -11.48 2.96 1.56
N ILE A 86 -10.54 2.02 1.75
CA ILE A 86 -10.20 1.48 3.07
C ILE A 86 -9.69 2.59 3.99
N PHE A 87 -8.74 3.40 3.52
CA PHE A 87 -8.20 4.50 4.33
C PHE A 87 -9.27 5.51 4.71
N ALA A 88 -10.11 5.93 3.76
CA ALA A 88 -11.18 6.88 4.01
C ALA A 88 -12.21 6.34 5.01
N HIS A 89 -12.62 5.08 4.86
CA HIS A 89 -13.59 4.44 5.73
C HIS A 89 -13.10 4.33 7.18
N LEU A 90 -11.87 3.85 7.40
CA LEU A 90 -11.31 3.70 8.73
C LEU A 90 -11.05 5.05 9.41
N GLU A 91 -10.71 6.08 8.63
CA GLU A 91 -10.55 7.45 9.14
C GLU A 91 -11.89 8.05 9.54
N GLU A 92 -12.94 7.91 8.72
CA GLU A 92 -14.32 8.33 9.05
C GLU A 92 -14.83 7.67 10.32
N LYS A 93 -14.50 6.41 10.52
CA LYS A 93 -14.88 5.64 11.74
C LYS A 93 -14.00 5.94 12.96
N GLY A 94 -12.92 6.68 12.80
CA GLY A 94 -11.96 6.97 13.89
C GLY A 94 -11.22 5.74 14.40
N ILE A 95 -11.03 4.72 13.54
CA ILE A 95 -10.30 3.48 13.90
C ILE A 95 -8.81 3.76 14.06
N ASP A 96 -8.23 3.24 15.14
CA ASP A 96 -6.79 3.36 15.39
C ASP A 96 -6.00 2.39 14.47
N THR A 97 -5.59 2.91 13.34
CA THR A 97 -4.87 2.13 12.31
C THR A 97 -3.44 1.72 12.70
N ARG A 98 -2.90 2.19 13.84
CA ARG A 98 -1.58 1.77 14.33
C ARG A 98 -1.54 0.30 14.76
N LYS A 99 -2.69 -0.30 15.00
CA LYS A 99 -2.85 -1.72 15.39
C LYS A 99 -3.11 -2.65 14.22
N LEU A 100 -3.35 -2.09 13.04
CA LEU A 100 -3.62 -2.87 11.84
C LEU A 100 -2.30 -3.19 11.12
N PRO A 101 -2.16 -4.41 10.57
CA PRO A 101 -1.01 -4.76 9.77
C PRO A 101 -1.03 -4.03 8.43
N ARG A 102 0.12 -3.98 7.79
CA ARG A 102 0.30 -3.49 6.45
C ARG A 102 -0.47 -4.35 5.45
N LEU A 103 -1.23 -3.72 4.57
CA LEU A 103 -1.96 -4.42 3.51
C LEU A 103 -1.12 -4.51 2.23
N HIS A 104 -1.28 -5.62 1.51
CA HIS A 104 -0.69 -5.86 0.21
C HIS A 104 -1.80 -6.14 -0.82
N ILE A 105 -2.06 -5.19 -1.74
CA ILE A 105 -3.21 -5.27 -2.64
C ILE A 105 -2.78 -5.32 -4.10
N SER A 106 -3.18 -6.36 -4.82
CA SER A 106 -2.97 -6.50 -6.26
C SER A 106 -4.30 -6.44 -7.01
N GLY A 107 -4.37 -5.76 -8.15
CA GLY A 107 -5.57 -5.69 -8.98
C GLY A 107 -5.90 -7.00 -9.70
N CYS A 108 -5.00 -7.98 -9.70
CA CYS A 108 -5.17 -9.31 -10.31
C CYS A 108 -4.19 -10.31 -9.68
N PRO A 109 -4.24 -11.61 -10.06
CA PRO A 109 -3.36 -12.65 -9.51
C PRO A 109 -1.86 -12.48 -9.81
N HIS A 110 -1.43 -11.54 -10.68
CA HIS A 110 -0.01 -11.33 -11.04
C HIS A 110 0.88 -10.78 -9.91
N SER A 111 0.29 -10.47 -8.74
CA SER A 111 1.02 -10.12 -7.52
C SER A 111 1.94 -8.89 -7.58
N CYS A 112 1.65 -7.91 -8.42
CA CYS A 112 2.43 -6.67 -8.48
C CYS A 112 2.38 -5.85 -7.17
N GLY A 113 1.34 -6.05 -6.35
CA GLY A 113 1.23 -5.52 -4.99
C GLY A 113 1.70 -6.52 -3.92
N THR A 114 2.40 -7.59 -4.31
CA THR A 114 3.02 -8.58 -3.42
C THR A 114 2.06 -9.20 -2.39
N HIS A 115 0.78 -9.39 -2.76
CA HIS A 115 -0.28 -9.84 -1.86
C HIS A 115 -0.02 -11.19 -1.17
N GLN A 116 0.88 -12.02 -1.72
CA GLN A 116 1.18 -13.35 -1.17
C GLN A 116 2.08 -13.30 0.07
N ILE A 117 2.84 -12.23 0.28
CA ILE A 117 3.78 -12.10 1.40
C ILE A 117 3.31 -11.14 2.48
N GLY A 118 2.21 -10.41 2.24
CA GLY A 118 1.59 -9.58 3.27
C GLY A 118 0.92 -10.42 4.35
N GLU A 119 0.94 -9.95 5.59
CA GLU A 119 0.17 -10.55 6.68
C GLU A 119 -1.33 -10.59 6.30
N ILE A 120 -1.83 -9.50 5.70
CA ILE A 120 -3.12 -9.43 5.03
C ILE A 120 -2.90 -9.00 3.59
N GLY A 121 -3.21 -9.87 2.65
CA GLY A 121 -3.12 -9.63 1.22
C GLY A 121 -4.46 -9.72 0.51
N PHE A 122 -4.61 -8.97 -0.58
CA PHE A 122 -5.79 -9.04 -1.44
C PHE A 122 -5.37 -9.09 -2.91
N HIS A 123 -6.06 -9.89 -3.73
CA HIS A 123 -5.93 -9.78 -5.17
C HIS A 123 -7.28 -9.78 -5.87
N GLY A 124 -7.37 -9.01 -6.96
CA GLY A 124 -8.58 -8.80 -7.72
C GLY A 124 -9.20 -10.11 -8.22
N ALA A 125 -10.51 -10.20 -8.07
CA ALA A 125 -11.34 -11.33 -8.44
C ALA A 125 -12.76 -10.87 -8.80
N VAL A 126 -13.63 -11.82 -9.14
CA VAL A 126 -15.08 -11.63 -9.30
C VAL A 126 -15.78 -12.61 -8.36
N LYS A 127 -16.85 -12.18 -7.73
CA LYS A 127 -17.73 -13.01 -6.91
C LYS A 127 -19.15 -12.95 -7.46
N LEU A 128 -19.79 -14.10 -7.61
CA LEU A 128 -21.19 -14.15 -7.95
C LEU A 128 -22.05 -13.99 -6.68
N VAL A 129 -22.87 -12.95 -6.66
CA VAL A 129 -23.88 -12.71 -5.60
C VAL A 129 -25.24 -12.68 -6.29
N ASP A 130 -26.14 -13.55 -5.91
CA ASP A 130 -27.46 -13.71 -6.56
C ASP A 130 -27.38 -13.82 -8.09
N LYS A 131 -26.42 -14.62 -8.59
CA LYS A 131 -26.10 -14.81 -10.00
C LYS A 131 -25.60 -13.55 -10.74
N LYS A 132 -25.30 -12.47 -10.05
CA LYS A 132 -24.71 -11.25 -10.62
C LYS A 132 -23.23 -11.19 -10.30
N PRO A 133 -22.35 -10.87 -11.28
CA PRO A 133 -20.94 -10.69 -11.03
C PRO A 133 -20.72 -9.38 -10.26
N MET A 134 -20.02 -9.46 -9.15
CA MET A 134 -19.63 -8.32 -8.31
C MET A 134 -18.11 -8.19 -8.28
N VAL A 135 -17.62 -6.96 -8.24
CA VAL A 135 -16.22 -6.65 -7.97
C VAL A 135 -15.85 -7.23 -6.61
N ALA A 136 -14.81 -8.04 -6.57
CA ALA A 136 -14.39 -8.73 -5.36
C ALA A 136 -12.86 -8.89 -5.33
N PHE A 137 -12.37 -9.26 -4.16
CA PHE A 137 -10.96 -9.60 -3.96
C PHE A 137 -10.86 -10.91 -3.17
N ILE A 138 -9.88 -11.72 -3.53
CA ILE A 138 -9.51 -12.88 -2.72
C ILE A 138 -8.61 -12.40 -1.59
N LEU A 139 -9.00 -12.73 -0.36
CA LEU A 139 -8.18 -12.55 0.82
C LEU A 139 -7.09 -13.62 0.87
N VAL A 140 -5.87 -13.19 1.07
CA VAL A 140 -4.71 -14.02 1.38
C VAL A 140 -4.24 -13.64 2.78
N ASP A 141 -4.15 -14.60 3.66
CA ASP A 141 -3.90 -14.41 5.09
C ASP A 141 -2.64 -15.15 5.54
N GLY A 142 -1.93 -14.57 6.50
CA GLY A 142 -0.79 -15.20 7.17
C GLY A 142 0.50 -15.23 6.35
N GLY A 143 0.68 -14.34 5.38
CA GLY A 143 1.97 -14.11 4.75
C GLY A 143 2.96 -13.41 5.69
N SER A 144 4.24 -13.48 5.39
CA SER A 144 5.27 -12.76 6.14
C SER A 144 6.45 -12.38 5.25
N GLU A 145 6.84 -11.11 5.32
CA GLU A 145 8.05 -10.56 4.71
C GLU A 145 9.19 -10.35 5.72
N HIS A 146 8.99 -10.78 6.98
CA HIS A 146 9.99 -10.63 8.03
C HIS A 146 11.18 -11.55 7.81
N MET A 147 12.38 -10.95 7.80
CA MET A 147 13.63 -11.68 7.60
C MET A 147 13.78 -12.83 8.60
N GLY A 148 13.97 -14.04 8.07
CA GLY A 148 14.10 -15.29 8.85
C GLY A 148 12.77 -15.98 9.20
N SER A 149 11.63 -15.41 8.79
CA SER A 149 10.30 -16.01 8.93
C SER A 149 9.42 -15.77 7.72
N GLU A 150 10.04 -15.63 6.55
CA GLU A 150 9.34 -15.38 5.28
C GLU A 150 8.46 -16.58 4.92
N ASN A 151 7.21 -16.29 4.57
CA ASN A 151 6.29 -17.32 4.06
C ASN A 151 5.18 -16.71 3.20
N PHE A 152 4.62 -17.54 2.34
CA PHE A 152 3.43 -17.17 1.57
C PHE A 152 2.17 -17.42 2.40
N GLY A 153 1.27 -16.43 2.36
CA GLY A 153 -0.07 -16.54 2.91
C GLY A 153 -0.93 -17.56 2.14
N LYS A 154 -2.07 -17.88 2.71
CA LYS A 154 -3.05 -18.83 2.15
C LYS A 154 -4.33 -18.09 1.76
N MET A 155 -4.98 -18.53 0.69
CA MET A 155 -6.29 -18.03 0.32
C MET A 155 -7.30 -18.33 1.43
N ALA A 156 -7.91 -17.30 2.00
CA ALA A 156 -8.84 -17.40 3.13
C ALA A 156 -10.30 -17.09 2.75
N GLY A 157 -10.53 -16.42 1.63
CA GLY A 157 -11.90 -16.11 1.19
C GLY A 157 -11.98 -15.24 -0.04
N ASN A 158 -13.21 -15.05 -0.52
CA ASN A 158 -13.52 -14.12 -1.61
C ASN A 158 -14.54 -13.09 -1.09
N ILE A 159 -14.12 -11.84 -0.98
CA ILE A 159 -14.87 -10.75 -0.35
C ILE A 159 -15.26 -9.74 -1.42
N VAL A 160 -16.52 -9.32 -1.44
CA VAL A 160 -17.00 -8.22 -2.31
C VAL A 160 -16.27 -6.93 -1.90
N ALA A 161 -15.76 -6.17 -2.86
CA ALA A 161 -14.91 -5.00 -2.61
C ALA A 161 -15.51 -4.02 -1.61
N THR A 162 -16.81 -3.71 -1.71
CA THR A 162 -17.52 -2.79 -0.81
C THR A 162 -17.64 -3.29 0.63
N LYS A 163 -17.31 -4.57 0.90
CA LYS A 163 -17.34 -5.16 2.24
C LYS A 163 -15.96 -5.28 2.89
N ILE A 164 -14.90 -4.99 2.16
CA ILE A 164 -13.54 -5.08 2.68
C ILE A 164 -13.25 -4.04 3.77
N PRO A 165 -13.65 -2.75 3.62
CA PRO A 165 -13.44 -1.78 4.70
C PRO A 165 -14.11 -2.20 6.02
N GLU A 166 -15.38 -2.69 5.97
CA GLU A 166 -16.11 -3.19 7.14
C GLU A 166 -15.44 -4.46 7.74
N PHE A 167 -14.90 -5.33 6.90
CA PHE A 167 -14.16 -6.52 7.34
C PHE A 167 -12.92 -6.17 8.16
N LEU A 168 -12.23 -5.07 7.82
CA LEU A 168 -11.04 -4.61 8.53
C LEU A 168 -11.35 -3.87 9.86
N GLU A 169 -12.62 -3.54 10.12
CA GLU A 169 -13.06 -3.02 11.43
C GLU A 169 -13.17 -4.12 12.48
N SER A 170 -13.39 -5.38 12.06
CA SER A 170 -13.73 -6.51 12.95
C SER A 170 -12.50 -7.22 13.48
#